data_27f19fd71ff5bf72d65c6c6562007087
#
_entry.id   27f19fd71ff5bf72d65c6c6562007087
#
_cell.length_a   1.000
_cell.length_b   1.000
_cell.length_c   1.000
_cell.angle_alpha   90.00
_cell.angle_beta   90.00
_cell.angle_gamma   90.00
#
_symmetry.space_group_name_H-M   'P 1'
#
loop_
_entity.id
_entity.type
_entity.pdbx_description
1 polymer ?
#
loop_
_entity_poly.entity_id
_entity_poly.type
_entity_poly.pdbx_seq_one_letter_code
_entity_poly.pdbx_strand_id
1 'polypeptide(L)'
;MFLAGRRTFFARSGVVLSGTAVALLAARESLATQLKKTGSESVATDISILNSALGAERQAIAAYQVGAESGLLQKPVLDLAMQFQGHHKAHADLLAATVKQLGGIPVTPKQKYDFPLDQLKSQADVLRFAAGLEQGAVSAYLGAVPAFDNRDLAKAAASILGDEAMHWAILRRAPGEEPVPAAFVG
;
A
#
# COMPACT_ATOMS: atom_id res chain seq x y z
N MET A 1 33.69 26.53 -15.59
CA MET A 1 34.12 25.44 -14.70
C MET A 1 33.09 25.31 -13.57
N PHE A 2 32.65 24.14 -13.25
CA PHE A 2 31.57 23.76 -12.31
C PHE A 2 30.14 23.73 -12.85
N LEU A 3 29.74 22.55 -13.37
CA LEU A 3 28.38 21.99 -13.27
C LEU A 3 28.42 20.48 -13.61
N ALA A 4 29.07 19.66 -12.77
CA ALA A 4 29.07 18.20 -12.93
C ALA A 4 28.84 17.49 -11.59
N GLY A 5 27.75 17.77 -10.90
CA GLY A 5 27.51 17.16 -9.59
C GLY A 5 26.07 16.79 -9.27
N ARG A 6 25.10 17.17 -10.09
CA ARG A 6 23.67 17.01 -9.72
C ARG A 6 22.94 15.83 -10.36
N ARG A 7 23.53 15.16 -11.33
CA ARG A 7 22.86 14.05 -12.05
C ARG A 7 23.06 12.66 -11.47
N THR A 8 24.02 12.47 -10.60
CA THR A 8 24.34 11.16 -10.02
C THR A 8 23.62 10.85 -8.70
N PHE A 9 23.02 11.86 -8.06
CA PHE A 9 22.31 11.65 -6.78
C PHE A 9 20.95 10.96 -6.95
N PHE A 10 20.20 11.30 -8.01
CA PHE A 10 18.86 10.71 -8.24
C PHE A 10 18.89 9.31 -8.84
N ALA A 11 19.92 8.93 -9.57
CA ALA A 11 20.01 7.59 -10.16
C ALA A 11 20.31 6.47 -9.16
N ARG A 12 20.81 6.79 -7.95
CA ARG A 12 21.09 5.81 -6.89
C ARG A 12 19.99 5.71 -5.83
N SER A 13 19.10 6.68 -5.73
CA SER A 13 18.05 6.69 -4.71
C SER A 13 16.85 5.82 -5.06
N GLY A 14 16.57 5.57 -6.34
CA GLY A 14 15.42 4.77 -6.78
C GLY A 14 15.56 3.26 -6.55
N VAL A 15 16.79 2.76 -6.38
CA VAL A 15 17.04 1.31 -6.19
C VAL A 15 17.07 0.91 -4.70
N VAL A 16 17.24 1.88 -3.80
CA VAL A 16 17.42 1.61 -2.37
C VAL A 16 16.09 1.52 -1.61
N LEU A 17 15.00 2.14 -2.11
CA LEU A 17 13.74 2.20 -1.37
C LEU A 17 12.87 0.94 -1.50
N SER A 18 12.88 0.25 -2.64
CA SER A 18 12.13 -0.99 -2.82
C SER A 18 12.82 -2.22 -2.18
N GLY A 19 14.14 -2.19 -2.08
CA GLY A 19 14.90 -3.27 -1.43
C GLY A 19 14.90 -3.21 0.09
N THR A 20 14.74 -2.01 0.69
CA THR A 20 14.83 -1.84 2.14
C THR A 20 13.56 -2.22 2.89
N ALA A 21 12.38 -2.08 2.31
CA ALA A 21 11.14 -2.54 2.94
C ALA A 21 11.12 -4.07 3.06
N VAL A 22 11.55 -4.77 2.02
CA VAL A 22 11.67 -6.24 2.01
C VAL A 22 12.83 -6.73 2.91
N ALA A 23 13.97 -6.01 2.95
CA ALA A 23 15.11 -6.37 3.79
C ALA A 23 14.84 -6.15 5.29
N LEU A 24 14.00 -5.20 5.68
CA LEU A 24 13.61 -4.94 7.07
C LEU A 24 12.80 -6.09 7.69
N LEU A 25 12.03 -6.80 6.88
CA LEU A 25 11.27 -7.97 7.32
C LEU A 25 12.03 -9.29 7.13
N ALA A 26 13.07 -9.30 6.31
CA ALA A 26 13.99 -10.43 6.20
C ALA A 26 15.00 -10.49 7.37
N ALA A 27 15.15 -9.44 8.16
CA ALA A 27 15.95 -9.43 9.38
C ALA A 27 15.20 -10.15 10.53
N ARG A 28 14.98 -11.46 10.35
CA ARG A 28 14.23 -12.33 11.28
C ARG A 28 14.73 -12.31 12.73
N GLU A 29 16.01 -12.02 12.95
CA GLU A 29 16.61 -12.04 14.29
C GLU A 29 16.40 -10.76 15.08
N SER A 30 16.34 -9.59 14.47
CA SER A 30 16.14 -8.34 15.19
C SER A 30 14.68 -8.15 15.63
N LEU A 31 13.71 -8.56 14.81
CA LEU A 31 12.29 -8.53 15.18
C LEU A 31 12.00 -9.48 16.35
N ALA A 32 12.51 -10.72 16.31
CA ALA A 32 12.32 -11.69 17.38
C ALA A 32 12.92 -11.24 18.73
N THR A 33 14.01 -10.47 18.68
CA THR A 33 14.68 -9.96 19.89
C THR A 33 13.93 -8.75 20.49
N GLN A 34 13.35 -7.88 19.66
CA GLN A 34 12.52 -6.77 20.12
C GLN A 34 11.16 -7.23 20.65
N LEU A 35 10.55 -8.26 20.04
CA LEU A 35 9.28 -8.85 20.50
C LEU A 35 9.33 -9.37 21.94
N LYS A 36 10.49 -9.78 22.44
CA LYS A 36 10.68 -10.15 23.85
C LYS A 36 10.60 -8.96 24.81
N LYS A 37 10.72 -7.73 24.33
CA LYS A 37 10.69 -6.48 25.13
C LYS A 37 9.33 -5.80 25.17
N THR A 38 8.45 -6.05 24.20
CA THR A 38 7.09 -5.49 24.15
C THR A 38 6.15 -6.44 24.87
N GLY A 39 5.41 -5.92 25.85
CA GLY A 39 4.40 -6.73 26.56
C GLY A 39 3.36 -7.34 25.62
N SER A 40 2.69 -8.42 26.02
CA SER A 40 1.75 -9.15 25.16
C SER A 40 0.60 -8.29 24.60
N GLU A 41 0.24 -7.19 25.29
CA GLU A 41 -0.81 -6.27 24.86
C GLU A 41 -0.38 -5.41 23.65
N SER A 42 0.86 -4.93 23.60
CA SER A 42 1.36 -4.14 22.48
C SER A 42 1.48 -4.97 21.20
N VAL A 43 1.92 -6.23 21.33
CA VAL A 43 1.98 -7.16 20.19
C VAL A 43 0.57 -7.45 19.65
N ALA A 44 -0.43 -7.62 20.52
CA ALA A 44 -1.80 -7.85 20.11
C ALA A 44 -2.39 -6.63 19.36
N THR A 45 -2.05 -5.41 19.79
CA THR A 45 -2.42 -4.17 19.11
C THR A 45 -1.78 -4.09 17.73
N ASP A 46 -0.49 -4.33 17.60
CA ASP A 46 0.23 -4.35 16.33
C ASP A 46 -0.36 -5.39 15.36
N ILE A 47 -0.68 -6.60 15.83
CA ILE A 47 -1.37 -7.64 15.05
C ILE A 47 -2.73 -7.15 14.55
N SER A 48 -3.50 -6.46 15.39
CA SER A 48 -4.81 -5.90 15.01
C SER A 48 -4.69 -4.87 13.91
N ILE A 49 -3.74 -3.95 14.01
CA ILE A 49 -3.47 -2.92 13.00
C ILE A 49 -3.05 -3.58 11.67
N LEU A 50 -2.11 -4.53 11.72
CA LEU A 50 -1.65 -5.26 10.54
C LEU A 50 -2.78 -6.03 9.86
N ASN A 51 -3.67 -6.66 10.61
CA ASN A 51 -4.83 -7.36 10.06
C ASN A 51 -5.86 -6.42 9.44
N SER A 52 -6.04 -5.24 10.01
CA SER A 52 -6.89 -4.20 9.43
C SER A 52 -6.33 -3.73 8.08
N ALA A 53 -5.04 -3.44 8.02
CA ALA A 53 -4.34 -3.11 6.79
C ALA A 53 -4.42 -4.25 5.76
N LEU A 54 -4.15 -5.50 6.17
CA LEU A 54 -4.26 -6.69 5.30
C LEU A 54 -5.67 -6.85 4.71
N GLY A 55 -6.71 -6.54 5.49
CA GLY A 55 -8.09 -6.54 5.01
C GLY A 55 -8.33 -5.51 3.91
N ALA A 56 -7.76 -4.31 4.06
CA ALA A 56 -7.84 -3.24 3.06
C ALA A 56 -7.07 -3.59 1.77
N GLU A 57 -5.84 -4.12 1.89
CA GLU A 57 -5.06 -4.59 0.72
C GLU A 57 -5.83 -5.65 -0.08
N ARG A 58 -6.45 -6.61 0.58
CA ARG A 58 -7.26 -7.64 -0.07
C ARG A 58 -8.50 -7.09 -0.76
N GLN A 59 -9.10 -6.06 -0.19
CA GLN A 59 -10.19 -5.33 -0.85
C GLN A 59 -9.68 -4.60 -2.11
N ALA A 60 -8.54 -3.94 -2.04
CA ALA A 60 -7.92 -3.29 -3.17
C ALA A 60 -7.59 -4.28 -4.30
N ILE A 61 -6.96 -5.43 -3.98
CA ILE A 61 -6.69 -6.50 -4.96
C ILE A 61 -7.97 -6.92 -5.70
N ALA A 62 -9.07 -7.11 -4.97
CA ALA A 62 -10.35 -7.49 -5.56
C ALA A 62 -10.95 -6.36 -6.42
N ALA A 63 -10.84 -5.10 -5.99
CA ALA A 63 -11.31 -3.94 -6.73
C ALA A 63 -10.54 -3.75 -8.05
N TYR A 64 -9.23 -3.88 -8.02
CA TYR A 64 -8.39 -3.82 -9.22
C TYR A 64 -8.70 -4.97 -10.19
N GLN A 65 -8.99 -6.17 -9.67
CA GLN A 65 -9.42 -7.31 -10.50
C GLN A 65 -10.73 -6.99 -11.23
N VAL A 66 -11.72 -6.46 -10.51
CA VAL A 66 -13.00 -6.04 -11.10
C VAL A 66 -12.80 -4.94 -12.15
N GLY A 67 -11.96 -3.95 -11.87
CA GLY A 67 -11.61 -2.90 -12.82
C GLY A 67 -10.97 -3.47 -14.08
N ALA A 68 -10.02 -4.38 -13.95
CA ALA A 68 -9.32 -5.02 -15.06
C ALA A 68 -10.27 -5.87 -15.94
N GLU A 69 -11.22 -6.57 -15.31
CA GLU A 69 -12.21 -7.44 -15.99
C GLU A 69 -13.41 -6.66 -16.55
N SER A 70 -13.56 -5.38 -16.23
CA SER A 70 -14.71 -4.57 -16.64
C SER A 70 -14.85 -4.37 -18.16
N GLY A 71 -13.76 -4.55 -18.92
CA GLY A 71 -13.71 -4.23 -20.34
C GLY A 71 -13.70 -2.72 -20.65
N LEU A 72 -13.69 -1.87 -19.62
CA LEU A 72 -13.76 -0.39 -19.77
C LEU A 72 -12.38 0.26 -19.92
N LEU A 73 -11.30 -0.45 -19.56
CA LEU A 73 -9.96 0.11 -19.54
C LEU A 73 -9.26 -0.09 -20.91
N GLN A 74 -8.70 0.99 -21.43
CA GLN A 74 -7.76 0.92 -22.55
C GLN A 74 -6.46 0.24 -22.10
N LYS A 75 -5.75 -0.41 -23.05
CA LYS A 75 -4.58 -1.23 -22.73
C LYS A 75 -3.53 -0.53 -21.83
N PRO A 76 -3.10 0.71 -22.05
CA PRO A 76 -2.12 1.35 -21.17
C PRO A 76 -2.60 1.52 -19.73
N VAL A 77 -3.90 1.80 -19.56
CA VAL A 77 -4.53 1.95 -18.23
C VAL A 77 -4.73 0.59 -17.57
N LEU A 78 -5.07 -0.42 -18.34
CA LEU A 78 -5.16 -1.80 -17.85
C LEU A 78 -3.79 -2.30 -17.36
N ASP A 79 -2.72 -2.05 -18.14
CA ASP A 79 -1.36 -2.44 -17.75
C ASP A 79 -0.95 -1.75 -16.42
N LEU A 80 -1.28 -0.47 -16.26
CA LEU A 80 -1.07 0.27 -15.01
C LEU A 80 -1.88 -0.30 -13.84
N ALA A 81 -3.16 -0.61 -14.07
CA ALA A 81 -4.02 -1.22 -13.05
C ALA A 81 -3.49 -2.59 -12.58
N MET A 82 -2.99 -3.40 -13.50
CA MET A 82 -2.36 -4.68 -13.19
C MET A 82 -1.05 -4.52 -12.41
N GLN A 83 -0.26 -3.48 -12.71
CA GLN A 83 0.94 -3.15 -11.93
C GLN A 83 0.57 -2.79 -10.50
N PHE A 84 -0.40 -1.90 -10.27
CA PHE A 84 -0.85 -1.49 -8.94
C PHE A 84 -1.46 -2.66 -8.16
N GLN A 85 -2.25 -3.50 -8.82
CA GLN A 85 -2.71 -4.75 -8.21
C GLN A 85 -1.54 -5.63 -7.74
N GLY A 86 -0.44 -5.66 -8.50
CA GLY A 86 0.79 -6.36 -8.12
C GLY A 86 1.42 -5.79 -6.84
N HIS A 87 1.41 -4.46 -6.68
CA HIS A 87 1.88 -3.80 -5.46
C HIS A 87 1.01 -4.18 -4.25
N HIS A 88 -0.32 -4.09 -4.36
CA HIS A 88 -1.23 -4.51 -3.29
C HIS A 88 -1.06 -5.99 -2.92
N LYS A 89 -0.79 -6.89 -3.89
CA LYS A 89 -0.46 -8.30 -3.59
C LYS A 89 0.81 -8.42 -2.76
N ALA A 90 1.87 -7.65 -3.11
CA ALA A 90 3.11 -7.64 -2.35
C ALA A 90 2.92 -7.08 -0.94
N HIS A 91 2.13 -6.00 -0.78
CA HIS A 91 1.76 -5.45 0.52
C HIS A 91 1.00 -6.49 1.36
N ALA A 92 -0.02 -7.13 0.78
CA ALA A 92 -0.81 -8.16 1.46
C ALA A 92 0.04 -9.35 1.91
N ASP A 93 0.98 -9.83 1.07
CA ASP A 93 1.87 -10.92 1.40
C ASP A 93 2.81 -10.55 2.56
N LEU A 94 3.34 -9.33 2.54
CA LEU A 94 4.17 -8.79 3.60
C LEU A 94 3.42 -8.74 4.93
N LEU A 95 2.22 -8.13 4.93
CA LEU A 95 1.37 -8.00 6.12
C LEU A 95 0.97 -9.37 6.68
N ALA A 96 0.56 -10.29 5.81
CA ALA A 96 0.20 -11.65 6.23
C ALA A 96 1.37 -12.43 6.84
N ALA A 97 2.56 -12.31 6.25
CA ALA A 97 3.78 -12.93 6.79
C ALA A 97 4.13 -12.34 8.17
N THR A 98 4.03 -11.01 8.31
CA THR A 98 4.31 -10.31 9.56
C THR A 98 3.34 -10.70 10.67
N VAL A 99 2.04 -10.76 10.38
CA VAL A 99 1.03 -11.25 11.35
C VAL A 99 1.38 -12.65 11.85
N LYS A 100 1.77 -13.57 10.96
CA LYS A 100 2.20 -14.94 11.36
C LYS A 100 3.46 -14.92 12.22
N GLN A 101 4.45 -14.09 11.87
CA GLN A 101 5.70 -13.96 12.64
C GLN A 101 5.46 -13.44 14.05
N LEU A 102 4.45 -12.60 14.24
CA LEU A 102 4.01 -12.10 15.55
C LEU A 102 3.16 -13.11 16.32
N GLY A 103 2.87 -14.29 15.77
CA GLY A 103 2.03 -15.33 16.38
C GLY A 103 0.54 -15.09 16.16
N GLY A 104 0.13 -14.15 15.34
CA GLY A 104 -1.26 -13.89 14.98
C GLY A 104 -1.77 -14.75 13.82
N ILE A 105 -3.07 -14.67 13.58
CA ILE A 105 -3.74 -15.32 12.45
C ILE A 105 -4.07 -14.22 11.42
N PRO A 106 -3.52 -14.28 10.18
CA PRO A 106 -3.87 -13.34 9.14
C PRO A 106 -5.36 -13.43 8.78
N VAL A 107 -6.03 -12.26 8.70
CA VAL A 107 -7.42 -12.19 8.21
C VAL A 107 -7.49 -12.79 6.80
N THR A 108 -8.53 -13.57 6.52
CA THR A 108 -8.73 -14.16 5.19
C THR A 108 -9.42 -13.19 4.24
N PRO A 109 -9.26 -13.32 2.90
CA PRO A 109 -10.07 -12.56 1.95
C PRO A 109 -11.55 -12.79 2.20
N LYS A 110 -12.37 -11.76 2.02
CA LYS A 110 -13.83 -11.93 2.03
C LYS A 110 -14.24 -12.73 0.78
N GLN A 111 -15.30 -13.52 0.90
CA GLN A 111 -15.88 -14.23 -0.24
C GLN A 111 -16.47 -13.26 -1.27
N LYS A 112 -16.95 -12.09 -0.80
CA LYS A 112 -17.53 -11.04 -1.64
C LYS A 112 -17.20 -9.68 -1.05
N TYR A 113 -16.90 -8.75 -1.94
CA TYR A 113 -16.80 -7.32 -1.64
C TYR A 113 -17.92 -6.58 -2.38
N ASP A 114 -18.51 -5.60 -1.72
CA ASP A 114 -19.54 -4.76 -2.33
C ASP A 114 -18.88 -3.55 -2.98
N PHE A 115 -18.87 -3.55 -4.31
CA PHE A 115 -18.37 -2.45 -5.13
C PHE A 115 -19.53 -1.84 -5.92
N PRO A 116 -19.50 -0.53 -6.23
CA PRO A 116 -20.55 0.17 -6.94
C PRO A 116 -20.50 -0.10 -8.45
N LEU A 117 -20.60 -1.38 -8.86
CA LEU A 117 -20.41 -1.82 -10.24
C LEU A 117 -21.40 -1.17 -11.22
N ASP A 118 -22.60 -0.85 -10.74
CA ASP A 118 -23.63 -0.15 -11.48
C ASP A 118 -23.27 1.31 -11.83
N GLN A 119 -22.29 1.89 -11.12
CA GLN A 119 -21.78 3.23 -11.35
C GLN A 119 -20.56 3.26 -12.28
N LEU A 120 -19.92 2.13 -12.52
CA LEU A 120 -18.75 2.02 -13.40
C LEU A 120 -19.18 1.87 -14.86
N LYS A 121 -19.26 2.99 -15.60
CA LYS A 121 -19.74 3.04 -16.99
C LYS A 121 -18.66 3.42 -18.00
N SER A 122 -17.54 3.95 -17.52
CA SER A 122 -16.43 4.43 -18.35
C SER A 122 -15.08 4.19 -17.67
N GLN A 123 -13.99 4.27 -18.44
CA GLN A 123 -12.64 4.25 -17.88
C GLN A 123 -12.44 5.33 -16.80
N ALA A 124 -13.01 6.51 -16.99
CA ALA A 124 -12.91 7.59 -16.01
C ALA A 124 -13.59 7.24 -14.68
N ASP A 125 -14.71 6.52 -14.72
CA ASP A 125 -15.37 6.08 -13.49
C ASP A 125 -14.56 5.02 -12.75
N VAL A 126 -13.97 4.07 -13.48
CA VAL A 126 -13.07 3.05 -12.91
C VAL A 126 -11.85 3.71 -12.27
N LEU A 127 -11.23 4.69 -12.94
CA LEU A 127 -10.07 5.42 -12.42
C LEU A 127 -10.42 6.23 -11.16
N ARG A 128 -11.57 6.92 -11.14
CA ARG A 128 -12.01 7.67 -9.94
C ARG A 128 -12.34 6.74 -8.79
N PHE A 129 -12.98 5.61 -9.06
CA PHE A 129 -13.25 4.59 -8.05
C PHE A 129 -11.95 4.07 -7.43
N ALA A 130 -10.97 3.70 -8.26
CA ALA A 130 -9.65 3.28 -7.79
C ALA A 130 -8.94 4.38 -7.01
N ALA A 131 -8.95 5.64 -7.51
CA ALA A 131 -8.36 6.78 -6.80
C ALA A 131 -8.98 7.00 -5.42
N GLY A 132 -10.29 6.77 -5.26
CA GLY A 132 -10.96 6.83 -3.96
C GLY A 132 -10.51 5.74 -3.00
N LEU A 133 -10.21 4.53 -3.50
CA LEU A 133 -9.65 3.44 -2.70
C LEU A 133 -8.22 3.76 -2.23
N GLU A 134 -7.38 4.29 -3.13
CA GLU A 134 -6.02 4.70 -2.77
C GLU A 134 -6.01 5.84 -1.76
N GLN A 135 -6.87 6.83 -1.91
CA GLN A 135 -7.03 7.89 -0.91
C GLN A 135 -7.44 7.32 0.45
N GLY A 136 -8.35 6.36 0.47
CA GLY A 136 -8.75 5.65 1.68
C GLY A 136 -7.59 4.87 2.30
N ALA A 137 -6.74 4.22 1.49
CA ALA A 137 -5.54 3.52 1.94
C ALA A 137 -4.52 4.50 2.54
N VAL A 138 -4.23 5.62 1.86
CA VAL A 138 -3.38 6.70 2.38
C VAL A 138 -3.84 7.16 3.76
N SER A 139 -5.13 7.46 3.92
CA SER A 139 -5.70 7.92 5.20
C SER A 139 -5.59 6.84 6.29
N ALA A 140 -5.85 5.58 5.93
CA ALA A 140 -5.76 4.45 6.86
C ALA A 140 -4.32 4.22 7.35
N TYR A 141 -3.35 4.21 6.45
CA TYR A 141 -1.93 4.06 6.82
C TYR A 141 -1.40 5.28 7.59
N LEU A 142 -1.83 6.50 7.24
CA LEU A 142 -1.48 7.71 7.99
C LEU A 142 -1.94 7.60 9.46
N GLY A 143 -3.15 7.08 9.69
CA GLY A 143 -3.65 6.81 11.05
C GLY A 143 -2.96 5.63 11.74
N ALA A 144 -2.55 4.60 10.98
CA ALA A 144 -1.92 3.40 11.53
C ALA A 144 -0.46 3.63 11.97
N VAL A 145 0.33 4.40 11.22
CA VAL A 145 1.76 4.63 11.48
C VAL A 145 2.05 5.05 12.92
N PRO A 146 1.39 6.08 13.50
CA PRO A 146 1.65 6.49 14.88
C PRO A 146 1.11 5.50 15.93
N ALA A 147 0.20 4.60 15.55
CA ALA A 147 -0.45 3.66 16.44
C ALA A 147 0.34 2.36 16.68
N PHE A 148 1.37 2.08 15.87
CA PHE A 148 2.25 0.94 16.10
C PHE A 148 3.18 1.17 17.30
N ASP A 149 3.23 0.21 18.20
CA ASP A 149 4.24 0.16 19.26
C ASP A 149 5.62 -0.21 18.71
N ASN A 150 5.67 -1.12 17.75
CA ASN A 150 6.89 -1.52 17.07
C ASN A 150 7.26 -0.52 15.96
N ARG A 151 8.41 0.14 16.12
CA ARG A 151 8.89 1.17 15.18
C ARG A 151 9.25 0.65 13.80
N ASP A 152 9.65 -0.61 13.68
CA ASP A 152 9.94 -1.22 12.38
C ASP A 152 8.64 -1.50 11.60
N LEU A 153 7.56 -1.85 12.31
CA LEU A 153 6.23 -1.97 11.70
C LEU A 153 5.70 -0.60 11.26
N ALA A 154 5.84 0.43 12.11
CA ALA A 154 5.49 1.81 11.74
C ALA A 154 6.25 2.27 10.47
N LYS A 155 7.55 1.95 10.38
CA LYS A 155 8.36 2.27 9.21
C LYS A 155 7.90 1.51 7.96
N ALA A 156 7.56 0.23 8.08
CA ALA A 156 7.03 -0.55 6.96
C ALA A 156 5.69 0.00 6.47
N ALA A 157 4.78 0.32 7.40
CA ALA A 157 3.49 0.96 7.09
C ALA A 157 3.67 2.33 6.41
N ALA A 158 4.63 3.15 6.85
CA ALA A 158 4.96 4.42 6.21
C ALA A 158 5.52 4.25 4.79
N SER A 159 6.22 3.14 4.50
CA SER A 159 6.67 2.81 3.15
C SER A 159 5.50 2.47 2.23
N ILE A 160 4.52 1.69 2.72
CA ILE A 160 3.29 1.38 1.98
C ILE A 160 2.50 2.67 1.74
N LEU A 161 2.30 3.50 2.76
CA LEU A 161 1.65 4.81 2.63
C LEU A 161 2.24 5.64 1.49
N GLY A 162 3.57 5.65 1.36
CA GLY A 162 4.24 6.36 0.27
C GLY A 162 3.89 5.81 -1.11
N ASP A 163 3.75 4.49 -1.26
CA ASP A 163 3.35 3.84 -2.51
C ASP A 163 1.88 4.13 -2.85
N GLU A 164 0.98 4.04 -1.87
CA GLU A 164 -0.45 4.36 -2.03
C GLU A 164 -0.68 5.83 -2.44
N ALA A 165 0.12 6.76 -1.89
CA ALA A 165 0.06 8.16 -2.29
C ALA A 165 0.52 8.37 -3.75
N MET A 166 1.50 7.60 -4.22
CA MET A 166 1.92 7.62 -5.64
C MET A 166 0.85 7.02 -6.56
N HIS A 167 0.22 5.90 -6.17
CA HIS A 167 -0.91 5.33 -6.91
C HIS A 167 -2.05 6.35 -7.02
N TRP A 168 -2.44 6.97 -5.91
CA TRP A 168 -3.49 7.98 -5.87
C TRP A 168 -3.20 9.15 -6.82
N ALA A 169 -1.99 9.71 -6.77
CA ALA A 169 -1.59 10.80 -7.64
C ALA A 169 -1.67 10.44 -9.13
N ILE A 170 -1.21 9.25 -9.50
CA ILE A 170 -1.23 8.75 -10.89
C ILE A 170 -2.67 8.53 -11.36
N LEU A 171 -3.53 7.93 -10.53
CA LEU A 171 -4.94 7.67 -10.86
C LEU A 171 -5.74 8.97 -11.01
N ARG A 172 -5.44 10.02 -10.25
CA ARG A 172 -6.03 11.35 -10.44
C ARG A 172 -5.58 11.99 -11.75
N ARG A 173 -4.30 11.85 -12.09
CA ARG A 173 -3.75 12.43 -13.32
C ARG A 173 -4.37 11.83 -14.58
N ALA A 174 -4.68 10.54 -14.57
CA ALA A 174 -5.15 9.84 -15.76
C ALA A 174 -6.49 10.39 -16.32
N PRO A 175 -7.52 10.74 -15.53
CA PRO A 175 -8.72 11.42 -16.00
C PRO A 175 -8.57 12.95 -16.13
N GLY A 176 -7.36 13.51 -15.90
CA GLY A 176 -7.08 14.94 -16.05
C GLY A 176 -7.26 15.78 -14.79
N GLU A 177 -7.41 15.15 -13.63
CA GLU A 177 -7.50 15.84 -12.33
C GLU A 177 -6.11 16.27 -11.83
N GLU A 178 -6.09 17.24 -10.87
CA GLU A 178 -4.84 17.65 -10.20
C GLU A 178 -4.26 16.46 -9.40
N PRO A 179 -3.05 15.98 -9.75
CA PRO A 179 -2.48 14.80 -9.11
C PRO A 179 -2.05 15.04 -7.64
N VAL A 180 -1.69 16.28 -7.31
CA VAL A 180 -1.20 16.67 -5.98
C VAL A 180 -2.03 17.87 -5.49
N PRO A 181 -3.27 17.62 -5.02
CA PRO A 181 -4.24 18.69 -4.74
C PRO A 181 -3.89 19.51 -3.48
N ALA A 182 -3.04 18.99 -2.61
CA ALA A 182 -2.67 19.61 -1.34
C ALA A 182 -1.23 19.29 -0.94
N ALA A 183 -0.69 20.08 -0.01
CA ALA A 183 0.66 19.87 0.52
C ALA A 183 0.74 18.71 1.53
N PHE A 184 -0.39 18.28 2.07
CA PHE A 184 -0.50 17.19 3.02
C PHE A 184 -1.53 16.17 2.52
N VAL A 185 -1.27 14.88 2.76
CA VAL A 185 -2.18 13.78 2.50
C VAL A 185 -3.04 13.47 3.73
N GLY A 186 -4.27 13.00 3.52
CA GLY A 186 -5.18 12.59 4.62
C GLY A 186 -6.60 13.10 4.45
#